data_8ed36857f641c473440a474dd7123265
#
_entry.id   8ed36857f641c473440a474dd7123265
#
_cell.length_a   1.000
_cell.length_b   1.000
_cell.length_c   1.000
_cell.angle_alpha   90.00
_cell.angle_beta   90.00
_cell.angle_gamma   90.00
#
_symmetry.space_group_name_H-M   'P 1'
#
loop_
_entity.id
_entity.type
_entity.pdbx_description
1 polymer ?
#
loop_
_entity_poly.entity_id
_entity_poly.type
_entity_poly.pdbx_seq_one_letter_code
_entity_poly.pdbx_strand_id
1 'polypeptide(L)'
;MKPTSPQFSPKNPKKRPLDDTQKALIAQLKDLTTSDYHRLYSRIYGLSNVKKPETKQAIQTEIEQDILTAQAHFAARKAHQEILNINYPDLPVSARREEILKLIAENQVVVIAGETGSGKTTQLPKMCLELGRGIKGLIGHTQPRRIAARSVANRIAEELQSEIGATIGYKVRFNDQVSDNTLVKLMTDGILLAEIQNDRYLNQYDTLIIDEAHERSLNNDFILGYLKQILHKRPDLKVI
;
A
#
# COMPACT_ATOMS: atom_id res chain seq x y z
N MET A 1 -9.54 -21.77 -47.03
CA MET A 1 -10.29 -20.72 -46.35
C MET A 1 -9.91 -20.73 -44.88
N LYS A 2 -9.15 -19.73 -44.41
CA LYS A 2 -8.82 -19.56 -42.98
C LYS A 2 -9.88 -18.67 -42.35
N PRO A 3 -10.42 -18.98 -41.16
CA PRO A 3 -11.35 -18.10 -40.49
C PRO A 3 -10.63 -16.91 -39.90
N THR A 4 -11.01 -15.71 -40.31
CA THR A 4 -10.60 -14.44 -39.73
C THR A 4 -11.29 -14.24 -38.38
N SER A 5 -10.49 -14.27 -37.29
CA SER A 5 -10.95 -13.91 -35.96
C SER A 5 -11.25 -12.40 -35.90
N PRO A 6 -12.37 -11.95 -35.29
CA PRO A 6 -12.62 -10.52 -35.14
C PRO A 6 -11.65 -9.93 -34.12
N GLN A 7 -10.84 -8.97 -34.58
CA GLN A 7 -10.03 -8.13 -33.71
C GLN A 7 -10.92 -7.19 -32.89
N PHE A 8 -11.20 -7.55 -31.64
CA PHE A 8 -11.74 -6.64 -30.64
C PHE A 8 -10.64 -5.68 -30.19
N SER A 9 -10.55 -4.53 -30.84
CA SER A 9 -9.80 -3.37 -30.33
C SER A 9 -10.68 -2.69 -29.27
N PRO A 10 -10.30 -2.65 -28.00
CA PRO A 10 -11.06 -1.87 -27.01
C PRO A 10 -10.93 -0.40 -27.39
N LYS A 11 -12.02 0.21 -27.84
CA LYS A 11 -12.14 1.66 -28.02
C LYS A 11 -11.84 2.32 -26.67
N ASN A 12 -10.65 2.90 -26.52
CA ASN A 12 -10.30 3.74 -25.38
C ASN A 12 -11.33 4.88 -25.32
N PRO A 13 -12.16 5.00 -24.27
CA PRO A 13 -13.10 6.09 -24.20
C PRO A 13 -12.31 7.39 -24.20
N LYS A 14 -12.53 8.27 -25.18
CA LYS A 14 -11.90 9.59 -25.26
C LYS A 14 -12.11 10.26 -23.90
N LYS A 15 -11.03 10.48 -23.15
CA LYS A 15 -11.07 11.22 -21.88
C LYS A 15 -11.67 12.60 -22.19
N ARG A 16 -12.83 12.90 -21.59
CA ARG A 16 -13.40 14.25 -21.71
C ARG A 16 -12.40 15.27 -21.15
N PRO A 17 -12.23 16.42 -21.80
CA PRO A 17 -11.39 17.47 -21.26
C PRO A 17 -11.94 17.90 -19.89
N LEU A 18 -11.04 18.09 -18.94
CA LEU A 18 -11.36 18.60 -17.61
C LEU A 18 -11.67 20.10 -17.70
N ASP A 19 -12.70 20.54 -17.00
CA ASP A 19 -12.97 21.98 -16.82
C ASP A 19 -11.95 22.62 -15.87
N ASP A 20 -11.94 23.95 -15.79
CA ASP A 20 -10.93 24.67 -14.99
C ASP A 20 -11.10 24.44 -13.49
N THR A 21 -12.32 24.23 -13.00
CA THR A 21 -12.60 23.81 -11.62
C THR A 21 -11.99 22.45 -11.31
N GLN A 22 -12.19 21.47 -12.20
CA GLN A 22 -11.61 20.15 -12.02
C GLN A 22 -10.08 20.18 -12.02
N LYS A 23 -9.46 20.99 -12.91
CA LYS A 23 -8.00 21.18 -12.93
C LYS A 23 -7.49 21.79 -11.63
N ALA A 24 -8.18 22.80 -11.10
CA ALA A 24 -7.85 23.46 -9.84
C ALA A 24 -7.93 22.50 -8.65
N LEU A 25 -8.97 21.67 -8.58
CA LEU A 25 -9.11 20.65 -7.54
C LEU A 25 -8.03 19.56 -7.66
N ILE A 26 -7.73 19.08 -8.87
CA ILE A 26 -6.66 18.10 -9.08
C ILE A 26 -5.30 18.64 -8.68
N ALA A 27 -5.03 19.92 -8.90
CA ALA A 27 -3.79 20.57 -8.47
C ALA A 27 -3.61 20.57 -6.93
N GLN A 28 -4.70 20.45 -6.18
CA GLN A 28 -4.69 20.34 -4.71
C GLN A 28 -4.45 18.91 -4.20
N LEU A 29 -4.50 17.89 -5.07
CA LEU A 29 -4.27 16.50 -4.69
C LEU A 29 -2.78 16.21 -4.46
N LYS A 30 -2.15 16.98 -3.59
CA LYS A 30 -0.76 16.80 -3.16
C LYS A 30 -0.75 16.32 -1.71
N ASP A 31 0.31 15.60 -1.35
CA ASP A 31 0.49 15.10 0.01
C ASP A 31 -0.72 14.31 0.52
N LEU A 32 -1.09 13.30 -0.25
CA LEU A 32 -2.18 12.37 0.02
C LEU A 32 -1.65 10.92 0.00
N THR A 33 -2.40 10.04 0.66
CA THR A 33 -2.20 8.61 0.45
C THR A 33 -2.58 8.23 -0.99
N THR A 34 -2.01 7.16 -1.51
CA THR A 34 -2.34 6.66 -2.86
C THR A 34 -3.83 6.36 -3.00
N SER A 35 -4.44 5.78 -1.95
CA SER A 35 -5.86 5.48 -1.91
C SER A 35 -6.72 6.76 -1.98
N ASP A 36 -6.41 7.76 -1.16
CA ASP A 36 -7.16 9.03 -1.16
C ASP A 36 -7.00 9.78 -2.49
N TYR A 37 -5.79 9.79 -3.04
CA TYR A 37 -5.54 10.38 -4.35
C TYR A 37 -6.46 9.77 -5.42
N HIS A 38 -6.51 8.46 -5.54
CA HIS A 38 -7.35 7.79 -6.55
C HIS A 38 -8.83 7.97 -6.28
N ARG A 39 -9.27 7.93 -5.02
CA ARG A 39 -10.66 8.16 -4.61
C ARG A 39 -11.11 9.57 -4.99
N LEU A 40 -10.35 10.59 -4.60
CA LEU A 40 -10.67 12.00 -4.85
C LEU A 40 -10.56 12.36 -6.34
N TYR A 41 -9.52 11.88 -7.02
CA TYR A 41 -9.38 12.06 -8.46
C TYR A 41 -10.60 11.52 -9.23
N SER A 42 -11.06 10.32 -8.87
CA SER A 42 -12.25 9.73 -9.49
C SER A 42 -13.52 10.55 -9.24
N ARG A 43 -13.71 11.08 -8.01
CA ARG A 43 -14.84 11.97 -7.68
C ARG A 43 -14.78 13.28 -8.44
N ILE A 44 -13.61 13.92 -8.52
CA ILE A 44 -13.41 15.15 -9.29
C ILE A 44 -13.71 14.92 -10.77
N TYR A 45 -13.20 13.82 -11.33
CA TYR A 45 -13.48 13.46 -12.73
C TYR A 45 -14.99 13.24 -12.98
N GLY A 46 -15.69 12.68 -12.00
CA GLY A 46 -17.15 12.45 -12.03
C GLY A 46 -18.00 13.73 -12.05
N LEU A 47 -17.47 14.90 -11.63
CA LEU A 47 -18.23 16.16 -11.62
C LEU A 47 -18.74 16.57 -13.01
N SER A 48 -18.06 16.17 -14.07
CA SER A 48 -18.51 16.43 -15.46
C SER A 48 -19.81 15.70 -15.84
N ASN A 49 -20.23 14.70 -15.08
CA ASN A 49 -21.46 13.96 -15.31
C ASN A 49 -22.67 14.57 -14.56
N VAL A 50 -22.44 15.51 -13.65
CA VAL A 50 -23.50 16.14 -12.84
C VAL A 50 -24.11 17.29 -13.64
N LYS A 51 -25.41 17.16 -13.97
CA LYS A 51 -26.13 18.11 -14.83
C LYS A 51 -26.68 19.33 -14.07
N LYS A 52 -27.07 19.15 -12.80
CA LYS A 52 -27.66 20.22 -11.99
C LYS A 52 -26.57 21.07 -11.36
N PRO A 53 -26.54 22.41 -11.59
CA PRO A 53 -25.48 23.29 -11.06
C PRO A 53 -25.40 23.27 -9.53
N GLU A 54 -26.53 23.32 -8.85
CA GLU A 54 -26.59 23.31 -7.38
C GLU A 54 -26.00 22.01 -6.79
N THR A 55 -26.36 20.86 -7.39
CA THR A 55 -25.81 19.56 -6.98
C THR A 55 -24.32 19.47 -7.28
N LYS A 56 -23.86 20.02 -8.42
CA LYS A 56 -22.42 20.06 -8.76
C LYS A 56 -21.64 20.87 -7.73
N GLN A 57 -22.16 22.02 -7.32
CA GLN A 57 -21.53 22.89 -6.34
C GLN A 57 -21.48 22.23 -4.95
N ALA A 58 -22.55 21.58 -4.52
CA ALA A 58 -22.58 20.84 -3.25
C ALA A 58 -21.51 19.74 -3.23
N ILE A 59 -21.44 18.89 -4.28
CA ILE A 59 -20.43 17.84 -4.40
C ILE A 59 -19.00 18.42 -4.45
N GLN A 60 -18.81 19.57 -5.12
CA GLN A 60 -17.51 20.25 -5.14
C GLN A 60 -17.08 20.65 -3.73
N THR A 61 -17.95 21.28 -2.94
CA THR A 61 -17.66 21.65 -1.54
C THR A 61 -17.32 20.44 -0.68
N GLU A 62 -18.04 19.33 -0.85
CA GLU A 62 -17.69 18.08 -0.17
C GLU A 62 -16.30 17.56 -0.56
N ILE A 63 -15.94 17.63 -1.85
CA ILE A 63 -14.62 17.20 -2.33
C ILE A 63 -13.52 18.09 -1.73
N GLU A 64 -13.72 19.42 -1.68
CA GLU A 64 -12.78 20.34 -1.06
C GLU A 64 -12.54 20.03 0.42
N GLN A 65 -13.61 19.74 1.17
CA GLN A 65 -13.51 19.32 2.57
C GLN A 65 -12.79 17.95 2.72
N ASP A 66 -13.08 17.00 1.85
CA ASP A 66 -12.43 15.69 1.84
C ASP A 66 -10.93 15.81 1.50
N ILE A 67 -10.52 16.73 0.62
CA ILE A 67 -9.12 17.02 0.33
C ILE A 67 -8.40 17.50 1.58
N LEU A 68 -8.97 18.48 2.30
CA LEU A 68 -8.38 18.99 3.54
C LEU A 68 -8.23 17.89 4.60
N THR A 69 -9.25 17.06 4.76
CA THR A 69 -9.23 15.93 5.71
C THR A 69 -8.14 14.92 5.33
N ALA A 70 -8.03 14.58 4.05
CA ALA A 70 -7.02 13.63 3.56
C ALA A 70 -5.60 14.19 3.69
N GLN A 71 -5.39 15.49 3.47
CA GLN A 71 -4.11 16.15 3.69
C GLN A 71 -3.71 16.17 5.18
N ALA A 72 -4.66 16.45 6.07
CA ALA A 72 -4.42 16.40 7.51
C ALA A 72 -4.05 14.97 7.95
N HIS A 73 -4.75 13.95 7.45
CA HIS A 73 -4.42 12.55 7.70
C HIS A 73 -3.01 12.19 7.21
N PHE A 74 -2.65 12.59 5.99
CA PHE A 74 -1.31 12.36 5.45
C PHE A 74 -0.23 13.03 6.30
N ALA A 75 -0.45 14.28 6.71
CA ALA A 75 0.48 15.01 7.57
C ALA A 75 0.65 14.33 8.94
N ALA A 76 -0.43 13.84 9.53
CA ALA A 76 -0.38 13.08 10.78
C ALA A 76 0.42 11.77 10.65
N ARG A 77 0.22 11.01 9.56
CA ARG A 77 1.00 9.80 9.27
C ARG A 77 2.49 10.09 9.12
N LYS A 78 2.82 11.17 8.40
CA LYS A 78 4.20 11.60 8.21
C LYS A 78 4.85 12.00 9.54
N ALA A 79 4.19 12.83 10.34
CA ALA A 79 4.68 13.22 11.65
C ALA A 79 4.84 12.01 12.58
N HIS A 80 3.90 11.05 12.54
CA HIS A 80 4.00 9.82 13.31
C HIS A 80 5.22 8.98 12.90
N GLN A 81 5.50 8.87 11.61
CA GLN A 81 6.67 8.12 11.11
C GLN A 81 8.00 8.82 11.51
N GLU A 82 8.07 10.15 11.44
CA GLU A 82 9.28 10.93 11.74
C GLU A 82 9.75 10.80 13.20
N ILE A 83 8.85 10.51 14.13
CA ILE A 83 9.18 10.32 15.56
C ILE A 83 9.55 8.90 15.94
N LEU A 84 9.49 7.95 15.00
CA LEU A 84 9.82 6.55 15.29
C LEU A 84 11.30 6.38 15.60
N ASN A 85 11.60 5.76 16.74
CA ASN A 85 12.95 5.34 17.09
C ASN A 85 13.19 3.93 16.58
N ILE A 86 13.83 3.81 15.41
CA ILE A 86 14.07 2.53 14.75
C ILE A 86 15.44 2.00 15.15
N ASN A 87 15.45 1.00 16.04
CA ASN A 87 16.64 0.30 16.48
C ASN A 87 16.71 -1.09 15.85
N TYR A 88 17.92 -1.56 15.59
CA TYR A 88 18.20 -2.86 15.01
C TYR A 88 18.97 -3.73 15.97
N PRO A 89 18.46 -4.91 16.34
CA PRO A 89 19.24 -5.88 17.11
C PRO A 89 20.40 -6.44 16.26
N ASP A 90 21.38 -7.02 16.92
CA ASP A 90 22.52 -7.67 16.26
C ASP A 90 22.05 -8.99 15.61
N LEU A 91 21.66 -8.91 14.36
CA LEU A 91 21.17 -10.01 13.55
C LEU A 91 21.85 -10.00 12.17
N PRO A 92 22.00 -11.15 11.51
CA PRO A 92 22.66 -11.23 10.20
C PRO A 92 22.06 -10.26 9.15
N VAL A 93 20.75 -10.06 9.14
CA VAL A 93 20.10 -9.11 8.22
C VAL A 93 20.40 -7.66 8.58
N SER A 94 20.58 -7.35 9.87
CA SER A 94 20.92 -6.00 10.34
C SER A 94 22.33 -5.59 9.92
N ALA A 95 23.27 -6.53 9.87
CA ALA A 95 24.63 -6.30 9.38
C ALA A 95 24.66 -5.87 7.90
N ARG A 96 23.63 -6.22 7.11
CA ARG A 96 23.51 -5.84 5.70
C ARG A 96 22.48 -4.73 5.47
N ARG A 97 22.08 -4.00 6.52
CA ARG A 97 21.01 -2.99 6.47
C ARG A 97 21.23 -1.96 5.37
N GLU A 98 22.39 -1.34 5.28
CA GLU A 98 22.65 -0.28 4.28
C GLU A 98 22.52 -0.77 2.85
N GLU A 99 23.00 -1.98 2.56
CA GLU A 99 22.85 -2.62 1.25
C GLU A 99 21.37 -2.88 0.93
N ILE A 100 20.62 -3.41 1.89
CA ILE A 100 19.20 -3.72 1.72
C ILE A 100 18.38 -2.44 1.51
N LEU A 101 18.64 -1.39 2.32
CA LEU A 101 17.99 -0.08 2.16
C LEU A 101 18.22 0.47 0.76
N LYS A 102 19.44 0.43 0.25
CA LYS A 102 19.77 0.86 -1.11
C LYS A 102 19.03 0.07 -2.16
N LEU A 103 19.02 -1.26 -2.06
CA LEU A 103 18.32 -2.12 -3.00
C LEU A 103 16.80 -1.84 -3.02
N ILE A 104 16.17 -1.66 -1.85
CA ILE A 104 14.74 -1.33 -1.78
C ILE A 104 14.48 0.07 -2.36
N ALA A 105 15.34 1.04 -2.10
CA ALA A 105 15.17 2.39 -2.64
C ALA A 105 15.23 2.41 -4.17
N GLU A 106 16.21 1.73 -4.76
CA GLU A 106 16.50 1.77 -6.20
C GLU A 106 15.62 0.84 -7.04
N ASN A 107 15.06 -0.22 -6.47
CA ASN A 107 14.33 -1.24 -7.23
C ASN A 107 12.85 -1.32 -6.84
N GLN A 108 12.01 -1.65 -7.80
CA GLN A 108 10.57 -1.89 -7.56
C GLN A 108 10.33 -3.25 -6.91
N VAL A 109 11.10 -4.25 -7.28
CA VAL A 109 11.03 -5.62 -6.74
C VAL A 109 12.42 -6.02 -6.24
N VAL A 110 12.48 -6.51 -5.01
CA VAL A 110 13.71 -6.99 -4.37
C VAL A 110 13.48 -8.37 -3.81
N VAL A 111 14.40 -9.30 -4.07
CA VAL A 111 14.38 -10.64 -3.47
C VAL A 111 15.48 -10.73 -2.43
N ILE A 112 15.10 -11.01 -1.18
CA ILE A 112 16.03 -11.14 -0.06
C ILE A 112 16.01 -12.57 0.43
N ALA A 113 17.06 -13.32 0.09
CA ALA A 113 17.27 -14.68 0.56
C ALA A 113 18.22 -14.70 1.76
N GLY A 114 17.97 -15.57 2.71
CA GLY A 114 18.81 -15.76 3.90
C GLY A 114 18.24 -16.85 4.79
N GLU A 115 19.05 -17.34 5.70
CA GLU A 115 18.69 -18.44 6.60
C GLU A 115 17.51 -18.08 7.51
N THR A 116 16.81 -19.12 8.01
CA THR A 116 15.79 -18.96 9.05
C THR A 116 16.45 -18.39 10.31
N GLY A 117 15.80 -17.46 10.97
CA GLY A 117 16.35 -16.79 12.15
C GLY A 117 17.31 -15.62 11.86
N SER A 118 17.63 -15.32 10.59
CA SER A 118 18.49 -14.18 10.24
C SER A 118 17.86 -12.80 10.52
N GLY A 119 16.57 -12.76 10.89
CA GLY A 119 15.85 -11.53 11.23
C GLY A 119 15.06 -10.89 10.09
N LYS A 120 15.00 -11.48 8.89
CA LYS A 120 14.27 -10.90 7.74
C LYS A 120 12.86 -10.46 8.10
N THR A 121 12.07 -11.35 8.63
CA THR A 121 10.66 -11.16 8.96
C THR A 121 10.40 -9.95 9.87
N THR A 122 11.26 -9.70 10.85
CA THR A 122 11.08 -8.59 11.80
C THR A 122 11.79 -7.31 11.39
N GLN A 123 12.91 -7.39 10.68
CA GLN A 123 13.71 -6.23 10.37
C GLN A 123 13.35 -5.56 9.03
N LEU A 124 12.91 -6.30 8.02
CA LEU A 124 12.51 -5.73 6.72
C LEU A 124 11.39 -4.68 6.83
N PRO A 125 10.32 -4.88 7.62
CA PRO A 125 9.33 -3.82 7.83
C PRO A 125 9.92 -2.55 8.43
N LYS A 126 10.87 -2.67 9.35
CA LYS A 126 11.56 -1.53 9.97
C LYS A 126 12.44 -0.79 8.95
N MET A 127 13.14 -1.51 8.09
CA MET A 127 13.92 -0.93 6.99
C MET A 127 13.01 -0.18 5.99
N CYS A 128 11.83 -0.69 5.72
CA CYS A 128 10.84 0.02 4.91
C CYS A 128 10.37 1.32 5.59
N LEU A 129 10.08 1.28 6.90
CA LEU A 129 9.74 2.50 7.67
C LEU A 129 10.88 3.52 7.62
N GLU A 130 12.12 3.10 7.76
CA GLU A 130 13.30 3.97 7.67
C GLU A 130 13.43 4.68 6.31
N LEU A 131 13.01 4.02 5.24
CA LEU A 131 12.92 4.60 3.89
C LEU A 131 11.70 5.51 3.68
N GLY A 132 10.93 5.80 4.72
CA GLY A 132 9.70 6.60 4.63
C GLY A 132 8.54 5.87 3.96
N ARG A 133 8.62 4.53 3.84
CA ARG A 133 7.47 3.73 3.39
C ARG A 133 6.43 3.65 4.51
N GLY A 134 5.20 3.40 4.16
CA GLY A 134 4.10 3.41 5.13
C GLY A 134 3.35 4.75 5.21
N ILE A 135 3.88 5.85 4.64
CA ILE A 135 3.24 7.17 4.65
C ILE A 135 2.20 7.29 3.54
N LYS A 136 2.56 6.97 2.30
CA LYS A 136 1.67 7.06 1.13
C LYS A 136 0.67 5.92 1.02
N GLY A 137 0.93 4.84 1.73
CA GLY A 137 0.10 3.65 1.84
C GLY A 137 0.63 2.81 2.98
N LEU A 138 0.03 1.67 3.26
CA LEU A 138 0.51 0.72 4.25
C LEU A 138 1.73 -0.06 3.71
N ILE A 139 2.60 -0.47 4.62
CA ILE A 139 3.51 -1.59 4.39
C ILE A 139 2.72 -2.85 4.74
N GLY A 140 2.28 -3.60 3.73
CA GLY A 140 1.63 -4.89 3.92
C GLY A 140 2.68 -5.99 4.06
N HIS A 141 2.53 -6.85 5.07
CA HIS A 141 3.44 -7.96 5.29
C HIS A 141 2.65 -9.25 5.44
N THR A 142 2.78 -10.14 4.47
CA THR A 142 2.05 -11.42 4.49
C THR A 142 2.78 -12.48 5.31
N GLN A 143 1.99 -13.33 5.94
CA GLN A 143 2.46 -14.51 6.66
C GLN A 143 1.58 -15.72 6.32
N PRO A 144 2.11 -16.92 6.19
CA PRO A 144 1.30 -18.10 5.83
C PRO A 144 0.31 -18.48 6.93
N ARG A 145 0.60 -18.16 8.18
CA ARG A 145 -0.17 -18.59 9.36
C ARG A 145 -0.64 -17.42 10.21
N ARG A 146 -1.88 -17.48 10.71
CA ARG A 146 -2.48 -16.46 11.57
C ARG A 146 -1.68 -16.18 12.85
N ILE A 147 -1.17 -17.24 13.47
CA ILE A 147 -0.36 -17.13 14.69
C ILE A 147 0.95 -16.38 14.38
N ALA A 148 1.61 -16.71 13.28
CA ALA A 148 2.83 -16.03 12.85
C ALA A 148 2.56 -14.54 12.60
N ALA A 149 1.53 -14.17 11.85
CA ALA A 149 1.18 -12.76 11.59
C ALA A 149 1.01 -11.97 12.90
N ARG A 150 0.30 -12.52 13.89
CA ARG A 150 0.12 -11.88 15.19
C ARG A 150 1.42 -11.82 16.01
N SER A 151 2.18 -12.90 16.08
CA SER A 151 3.41 -12.95 16.88
C SER A 151 4.48 -12.02 16.32
N VAL A 152 4.63 -11.97 14.99
CA VAL A 152 5.56 -11.07 14.32
C VAL A 152 5.14 -9.61 14.52
N ALA A 153 3.84 -9.30 14.42
CA ALA A 153 3.34 -7.95 14.67
C ALA A 153 3.68 -7.48 16.10
N ASN A 154 3.40 -8.32 17.10
CA ASN A 154 3.73 -8.03 18.50
C ASN A 154 5.25 -7.80 18.66
N ARG A 155 6.06 -8.66 18.07
CA ARG A 155 7.53 -8.55 18.16
C ARG A 155 8.06 -7.26 17.56
N ILE A 156 7.57 -6.86 16.37
CA ILE A 156 7.98 -5.60 15.76
C ILE A 156 7.49 -4.40 16.57
N ALA A 157 6.26 -4.46 17.11
CA ALA A 157 5.73 -3.41 17.98
C ALA A 157 6.56 -3.24 19.26
N GLU A 158 6.96 -4.34 19.91
CA GLU A 158 7.87 -4.32 21.07
C GLU A 158 9.22 -3.67 20.72
N GLU A 159 9.83 -4.04 19.59
CA GLU A 159 11.11 -3.48 19.14
C GLU A 159 11.02 -1.97 18.82
N LEU A 160 9.86 -1.49 18.37
CA LEU A 160 9.59 -0.07 18.11
C LEU A 160 9.00 0.65 19.33
N GLN A 161 8.85 -0.03 20.48
CA GLN A 161 8.22 0.52 21.68
C GLN A 161 6.84 1.13 21.41
N SER A 162 6.06 0.48 20.55
CA SER A 162 4.74 0.89 20.10
C SER A 162 3.68 -0.11 20.56
N GLU A 163 2.47 0.37 20.84
CA GLU A 163 1.32 -0.50 21.08
C GLU A 163 0.83 -1.12 19.76
N ILE A 164 0.28 -2.34 19.84
CA ILE A 164 -0.41 -2.98 18.72
C ILE A 164 -1.62 -2.17 18.30
N GLY A 165 -1.78 -1.99 16.99
CA GLY A 165 -2.83 -1.15 16.41
C GLY A 165 -2.41 0.31 16.23
N ALA A 166 -1.28 0.74 16.82
CA ALA A 166 -0.68 2.05 16.55
C ALA A 166 0.19 1.99 15.28
N THR A 167 1.53 2.00 15.39
CA THR A 167 2.43 1.93 14.22
C THR A 167 2.33 0.58 13.50
N ILE A 168 2.27 -0.50 14.28
CA ILE A 168 2.20 -1.88 13.82
C ILE A 168 0.82 -2.45 14.15
N GLY A 169 0.15 -2.95 13.12
CA GLY A 169 -1.12 -3.64 13.28
C GLY A 169 -1.10 -5.00 12.59
N TYR A 170 -2.14 -5.78 12.80
CA TYR A 170 -2.33 -7.02 12.08
C TYR A 170 -3.81 -7.24 11.75
N LYS A 171 -4.04 -7.97 10.67
CA LYS A 171 -5.37 -8.41 10.25
C LYS A 171 -5.34 -9.89 9.90
N VAL A 172 -6.12 -10.65 10.65
CA VAL A 172 -6.32 -12.08 10.40
C VAL A 172 -7.81 -12.38 10.47
N ARG A 173 -8.22 -13.56 10.00
CA ARG A 173 -9.64 -13.93 10.03
C ARG A 173 -10.21 -13.81 11.45
N PHE A 174 -11.27 -12.99 11.61
CA PHE A 174 -11.98 -12.67 12.84
C PHE A 174 -11.22 -11.80 13.87
N ASN A 175 -10.06 -11.26 13.51
CA ASN A 175 -9.36 -10.33 14.40
C ASN A 175 -8.63 -9.27 13.57
N ASP A 176 -8.94 -8.01 13.83
CA ASP A 176 -8.37 -6.84 13.17
C ASP A 176 -7.89 -5.85 14.25
N GLN A 177 -6.62 -5.54 14.24
CA GLN A 177 -5.96 -4.59 15.13
C GLN A 177 -5.18 -3.58 14.26
N VAL A 178 -5.92 -2.81 13.48
CA VAL A 178 -5.40 -1.77 12.56
C VAL A 178 -6.14 -0.48 12.83
N SER A 179 -5.43 0.64 12.88
CA SER A 179 -5.99 1.99 13.02
C SER A 179 -5.50 2.89 11.89
N ASP A 180 -5.99 4.13 11.86
CA ASP A 180 -5.55 5.16 10.91
C ASP A 180 -4.06 5.50 11.05
N ASN A 181 -3.49 5.30 12.24
CA ASN A 181 -2.07 5.53 12.51
C ASN A 181 -1.18 4.34 12.12
N THR A 182 -1.76 3.19 11.77
CA THR A 182 -0.99 2.02 11.40
C THR A 182 -0.21 2.27 10.10
N LEU A 183 1.09 2.00 10.15
CA LEU A 183 2.00 2.11 9.01
C LEU A 183 2.37 0.74 8.44
N VAL A 184 2.48 -0.27 9.31
CA VAL A 184 2.76 -1.66 8.93
C VAL A 184 1.59 -2.55 9.34
N LYS A 185 1.01 -3.24 8.37
CA LYS A 185 -0.07 -4.21 8.58
C LYS A 185 0.39 -5.62 8.24
N LEU A 186 0.49 -6.45 9.27
CA LEU A 186 0.72 -7.88 9.08
C LEU A 186 -0.60 -8.59 8.81
N MET A 187 -0.58 -9.56 7.91
CA MET A 187 -1.79 -10.28 7.52
C MET A 187 -1.46 -11.67 6.99
N THR A 188 -2.46 -12.52 6.89
CA THR A 188 -2.29 -13.78 6.15
C THR A 188 -2.45 -13.55 4.65
N ASP A 189 -1.86 -14.43 3.84
CA ASP A 189 -1.98 -14.42 2.38
C ASP A 189 -3.45 -14.37 1.94
N GLY A 190 -4.32 -15.11 2.63
CA GLY A 190 -5.76 -15.12 2.34
C GLY A 190 -6.46 -13.78 2.58
N ILE A 191 -5.97 -12.96 3.52
CA ILE A 191 -6.48 -11.59 3.73
C ILE A 191 -6.08 -10.71 2.56
N LEU A 192 -4.82 -10.75 2.11
CA LEU A 192 -4.38 -9.98 0.94
C LEU A 192 -5.17 -10.37 -0.32
N LEU A 193 -5.44 -11.66 -0.52
CA LEU A 193 -6.27 -12.14 -1.63
C LEU A 193 -7.69 -11.58 -1.58
N ALA A 194 -8.30 -11.51 -0.40
CA ALA A 194 -9.62 -10.92 -0.24
C ALA A 194 -9.62 -9.41 -0.53
N GLU A 195 -8.56 -8.71 -0.15
CA GLU A 195 -8.42 -7.27 -0.41
C GLU A 195 -8.22 -6.96 -1.91
N ILE A 196 -7.51 -7.81 -2.66
CA ILE A 196 -7.37 -7.69 -4.11
C ILE A 196 -8.73 -7.65 -4.82
N GLN A 197 -9.75 -8.33 -4.29
CA GLN A 197 -11.09 -8.34 -4.89
C GLN A 197 -11.76 -6.97 -4.85
N ASN A 198 -11.50 -6.17 -3.80
CA ASN A 198 -12.09 -4.86 -3.60
C ASN A 198 -11.18 -3.72 -4.08
N ASP A 199 -9.86 -3.88 -3.99
CA ASP A 199 -8.85 -2.93 -4.44
C ASP A 199 -7.90 -3.60 -5.44
N ARG A 200 -8.30 -3.63 -6.71
CA ARG A 200 -7.56 -4.30 -7.80
C ARG A 200 -6.13 -3.80 -7.98
N TYR A 201 -5.82 -2.58 -7.59
CA TYR A 201 -4.48 -2.02 -7.71
C TYR A 201 -3.74 -1.95 -6.37
N LEU A 202 -4.34 -2.47 -5.30
CA LEU A 202 -3.78 -2.43 -3.95
C LEU A 202 -3.34 -1.02 -3.55
N ASN A 203 -4.21 -0.02 -3.84
CA ASN A 203 -3.92 1.40 -3.63
C ASN A 203 -3.73 1.75 -2.15
N GLN A 204 -4.23 0.91 -1.24
CA GLN A 204 -3.99 1.07 0.19
C GLN A 204 -2.54 0.76 0.59
N TYR A 205 -1.73 0.15 -0.27
CA TYR A 205 -0.33 -0.23 -0.01
C TYR A 205 0.65 0.59 -0.83
N ASP A 206 1.76 0.97 -0.22
CA ASP A 206 2.93 1.49 -0.93
C ASP A 206 4.08 0.46 -0.97
N THR A 207 4.05 -0.52 -0.09
CA THR A 207 5.03 -1.62 -0.04
C THR A 207 4.33 -2.92 0.34
N LEU A 208 4.72 -4.02 -0.29
CA LEU A 208 4.30 -5.37 0.08
C LEU A 208 5.51 -6.24 0.33
N ILE A 209 5.54 -6.88 1.49
CA ILE A 209 6.52 -7.90 1.85
C ILE A 209 5.80 -9.24 1.79
N ILE A 210 6.22 -10.10 0.86
CA ILE A 210 5.68 -11.46 0.69
C ILE A 210 6.66 -12.43 1.37
N ASP A 211 6.43 -12.66 2.64
CA ASP A 211 7.30 -13.53 3.44
C ASP A 211 7.05 -15.01 3.14
N GLU A 212 8.07 -15.83 3.37
CA GLU A 212 8.05 -17.28 3.15
C GLU A 212 7.60 -17.66 1.71
N ALA A 213 7.92 -16.81 0.71
CA ALA A 213 7.54 -17.04 -0.69
C ALA A 213 8.04 -18.40 -1.24
N HIS A 214 9.09 -18.96 -0.64
CA HIS A 214 9.65 -20.27 -0.99
C HIS A 214 8.76 -21.46 -0.61
N GLU A 215 7.80 -21.29 0.32
CA GLU A 215 6.82 -22.35 0.65
C GLU A 215 5.91 -22.69 -0.54
N ARG A 216 5.84 -21.83 -1.57
CA ARG A 216 5.10 -22.07 -2.81
C ARG A 216 3.65 -22.47 -2.56
N SER A 217 3.01 -21.88 -1.54
CA SER A 217 1.58 -22.06 -1.33
C SER A 217 0.78 -21.55 -2.54
N LEU A 218 -0.39 -22.13 -2.79
CA LEU A 218 -1.28 -21.68 -3.88
C LEU A 218 -1.59 -20.19 -3.77
N ASN A 219 -1.77 -19.68 -2.55
CA ASN A 219 -2.03 -18.26 -2.29
C ASN A 219 -0.84 -17.39 -2.70
N ASN A 220 0.39 -17.79 -2.30
CA ASN A 220 1.61 -17.06 -2.64
C ASN A 220 1.84 -17.02 -4.16
N ASP A 221 1.70 -18.15 -4.83
CA ASP A 221 1.87 -18.23 -6.28
C ASP A 221 0.85 -17.35 -7.01
N PHE A 222 -0.40 -17.31 -6.54
CA PHE A 222 -1.42 -16.42 -7.08
C PHE A 222 -1.09 -14.94 -6.84
N ILE A 223 -0.69 -14.57 -5.61
CA ILE A 223 -0.33 -13.21 -5.25
C ILE A 223 0.84 -12.73 -6.11
N LEU A 224 1.91 -13.51 -6.23
CA LEU A 224 3.07 -13.16 -7.05
C LEU A 224 2.71 -13.00 -8.52
N GLY A 225 1.90 -13.91 -9.06
CA GLY A 225 1.38 -13.81 -10.43
C GLY A 225 0.52 -12.56 -10.64
N TYR A 226 -0.33 -12.21 -9.67
CA TYR A 226 -1.14 -11.00 -9.70
C TYR A 226 -0.31 -9.72 -9.60
N LEU A 227 0.64 -9.66 -8.67
CA LEU A 227 1.57 -8.53 -8.53
C LEU A 227 2.33 -8.28 -9.83
N LYS A 228 2.84 -9.31 -10.48
CA LYS A 228 3.49 -9.20 -11.79
C LYS A 228 2.60 -8.49 -12.83
N GLN A 229 1.28 -8.71 -12.78
CA GLN A 229 0.35 -8.07 -13.72
C GLN A 229 0.08 -6.60 -13.41
N ILE A 230 0.14 -6.18 -12.13
CA ILE A 230 -0.22 -4.80 -11.75
C ILE A 230 0.98 -3.87 -11.59
N LEU A 231 2.19 -4.38 -11.39
CA LEU A 231 3.38 -3.56 -11.08
C LEU A 231 3.68 -2.51 -12.16
N HIS A 232 3.44 -2.82 -13.44
CA HIS A 232 3.62 -1.82 -14.52
C HIS A 232 2.63 -0.64 -14.44
N LYS A 233 1.51 -0.80 -13.72
CA LYS A 233 0.51 0.26 -13.47
C LYS A 233 0.71 0.94 -12.12
N ARG A 234 1.51 0.35 -11.27
CA ARG A 234 1.85 0.80 -9.92
C ARG A 234 3.37 0.93 -9.77
N PRO A 235 4.02 1.87 -10.51
CA PRO A 235 5.48 2.06 -10.43
C PRO A 235 5.95 2.54 -9.04
N ASP A 236 5.04 3.05 -8.23
CA ASP A 236 5.24 3.48 -6.85
C ASP A 236 5.26 2.33 -5.83
N LEU A 237 4.61 1.20 -6.15
CA LEU A 237 4.50 0.03 -5.27
C LEU A 237 5.82 -0.74 -5.25
N LYS A 238 6.36 -0.95 -4.04
CA LYS A 238 7.51 -1.83 -3.80
C LYS A 238 7.05 -3.23 -3.42
N VAL A 239 7.77 -4.25 -3.88
CA VAL A 239 7.55 -5.66 -3.50
C VAL A 239 8.86 -6.27 -3.05
N ILE A 240 8.86 -6.91 -1.88
CA ILE A 240 10.02 -7.54 -1.26
C ILE A 240 9.70 -9.00 -0.98
#